data_7155334a438b0e23f052377f013a1f70
#
_entry.id   7155334a438b0e23f052377f013a1f70
#
_cell.length_a   1.000
_cell.length_b   1.000
_cell.length_c   1.000
_cell.angle_alpha   90.00
_cell.angle_beta   90.00
_cell.angle_gamma   90.00
#
_symmetry.space_group_name_H-M   'P 1'
#
loop_
_entity.id
_entity.type
_entity.pdbx_description
1 polymer ?
#
loop_
_entity_poly.entity_id
_entity_poly.type
_entity_poly.pdbx_seq_one_letter_code
_entity_poly.pdbx_strand_id
1 'polypeptide(L)'
;MTKKRFPGKWTVPGGRVTTDDYINLPKDTDECWYNILERVVRREVKEEVGLEIKNIEYVTSLATIDKEGTPILVISCMAEWESGDVVLQESETDQYAWVSSEEAKGYDLIGGIVDEMLMADERRNGRKSEWKKSM
;
A
#
# COMPACT_ATOMS: atom_id res chain seq x y z
N MET A 1 -5.25 2.03 -7.54
CA MET A 1 -5.95 3.23 -7.07
C MET A 1 -4.98 4.19 -6.37
N THR A 2 -5.20 5.47 -6.52
CA THR A 2 -4.43 6.48 -5.82
C THR A 2 -5.37 7.37 -5.00
N LYS A 3 -4.82 8.02 -3.98
CA LYS A 3 -5.53 8.97 -3.13
C LYS A 3 -4.67 10.20 -2.90
N LYS A 4 -5.31 11.33 -2.66
CA LYS A 4 -4.61 12.58 -2.40
C LYS A 4 -4.54 12.84 -0.90
N ARG A 5 -3.35 13.16 -0.40
CA ARG A 5 -3.10 13.52 0.99
C ARG A 5 -2.62 14.95 1.09
N PHE A 6 -2.83 15.56 2.26
CA PHE A 6 -2.19 16.80 2.61
C PHE A 6 -0.68 16.58 2.79
N PRO A 7 0.21 17.43 2.19
CA PRO A 7 -0.05 18.70 1.52
C PRO A 7 -0.23 18.62 -0.01
N GLY A 8 -1.16 17.83 -0.50
CA GLY A 8 -1.58 17.88 -1.89
C GLY A 8 -0.94 16.89 -2.84
N LYS A 9 -0.13 15.98 -2.33
CA LYS A 9 0.46 14.92 -3.17
C LYS A 9 -0.42 13.67 -3.17
N TRP A 10 -0.42 13.00 -4.30
CA TRP A 10 -1.12 11.73 -4.44
C TRP A 10 -0.25 10.57 -3.92
N THR A 11 -0.90 9.57 -3.38
CA THR A 11 -0.24 8.36 -2.90
C THR A 11 -1.22 7.19 -2.97
N VAL A 12 -0.73 5.99 -2.64
CA VAL A 12 -1.57 4.80 -2.51
C VAL A 12 -1.98 4.60 -1.05
N PRO A 13 -3.04 3.81 -0.77
CA PRO A 13 -3.39 3.48 0.60
C PRO A 13 -2.24 2.82 1.35
N GLY A 14 -2.12 3.10 2.63
CA GLY A 14 -1.10 2.49 3.46
C GLY A 14 -1.22 2.90 4.91
N GLY A 15 -0.43 2.30 5.75
CA GLY A 15 -0.41 2.57 7.18
C GLY A 15 0.68 1.79 7.87
N ARG A 16 0.59 1.70 9.18
CA ARG A 16 1.61 1.08 10.03
C ARG A 16 1.12 -0.22 10.65
N VAL A 17 2.03 -1.16 10.83
CA VAL A 17 1.77 -2.34 11.66
C VAL A 17 1.80 -1.91 13.11
N THR A 18 0.78 -2.29 13.87
CA THR A 18 0.73 -2.09 15.31
C THR A 18 0.49 -3.42 16.00
N THR A 19 0.80 -3.50 17.29
CA THR A 19 0.52 -4.72 18.05
C THR A 19 -0.97 -5.05 18.09
N ASP A 20 -1.83 -4.04 17.97
CA ASP A 20 -3.28 -4.25 17.93
C ASP A 20 -3.72 -5.08 16.73
N ASP A 21 -2.90 -5.15 15.69
CA ASP A 21 -3.21 -5.96 14.51
C ASP A 21 -3.22 -7.47 14.81
N TYR A 22 -2.58 -7.91 15.89
CA TYR A 22 -2.45 -9.33 16.18
C TYR A 22 -2.54 -9.72 17.65
N ILE A 23 -2.26 -8.84 18.61
CA ILE A 23 -2.07 -9.22 20.02
C ILE A 23 -3.27 -9.93 20.64
N ASN A 24 -4.49 -9.61 20.20
CA ASN A 24 -5.73 -10.17 20.72
C ASN A 24 -6.21 -11.40 19.92
N LEU A 25 -5.43 -11.85 18.95
CA LEU A 25 -5.76 -13.02 18.14
C LEU A 25 -5.10 -14.27 18.72
N PRO A 26 -5.70 -15.45 18.50
CA PRO A 26 -5.02 -16.70 18.86
C PRO A 26 -3.71 -16.82 18.08
N LYS A 27 -2.66 -17.25 18.75
CA LYS A 27 -1.38 -17.49 18.08
C LYS A 27 -1.49 -18.70 17.15
N ASP A 28 -0.78 -18.65 16.04
CA ASP A 28 -0.72 -19.75 15.09
C ASP A 28 0.27 -20.83 15.53
N THR A 29 1.29 -20.42 16.27
CA THR A 29 2.24 -21.31 16.93
C THR A 29 2.32 -20.92 18.41
N ASP A 30 3.17 -21.56 19.18
CA ASP A 30 3.34 -21.25 20.60
C ASP A 30 3.79 -19.78 20.83
N GLU A 31 4.44 -19.18 19.84
CA GLU A 31 5.06 -17.86 20.02
C GLU A 31 4.69 -16.82 18.96
N CYS A 32 4.06 -17.22 17.85
CA CYS A 32 3.96 -16.37 16.67
C CYS A 32 2.58 -16.27 16.05
N TRP A 33 2.36 -15.19 15.35
CA TRP A 33 1.23 -14.99 14.46
C TRP A 33 1.75 -14.88 13.02
N TYR A 34 1.07 -15.53 12.08
CA TYR A 34 1.40 -15.50 10.65
C TYR A 34 0.42 -14.65 9.87
N ASN A 35 0.76 -14.35 8.63
CA ASN A 35 -0.07 -13.59 7.69
C ASN A 35 -0.40 -12.17 8.19
N ILE A 36 0.53 -11.58 8.92
CA ILE A 36 0.34 -10.26 9.52
C ILE A 36 0.32 -9.17 8.46
N LEU A 37 1.22 -9.24 7.46
CA LEU A 37 1.29 -8.24 6.42
C LEU A 37 -0.04 -8.15 5.64
N GLU A 38 -0.60 -9.29 5.24
CA GLU A 38 -1.86 -9.36 4.53
C GLU A 38 -3.00 -8.78 5.36
N ARG A 39 -3.02 -9.07 6.65
CA ARG A 39 -4.02 -8.56 7.59
C ARG A 39 -3.94 -7.03 7.70
N VAL A 40 -2.73 -6.49 7.85
CA VAL A 40 -2.51 -5.05 7.97
C VAL A 40 -2.92 -4.34 6.68
N VAL A 41 -2.52 -4.86 5.53
CA VAL A 41 -2.88 -4.27 4.23
C VAL A 41 -4.40 -4.24 4.03
N ARG A 42 -5.08 -5.36 4.36
CA ARG A 42 -6.55 -5.43 4.26
C ARG A 42 -7.21 -4.39 5.16
N ARG A 43 -6.75 -4.28 6.39
CA ARG A 43 -7.29 -3.31 7.36
C ARG A 43 -7.11 -1.87 6.88
N GLU A 44 -5.90 -1.52 6.47
CA GLU A 44 -5.59 -0.16 6.02
C GLU A 44 -6.40 0.24 4.78
N VAL A 45 -6.51 -0.65 3.81
CA VAL A 45 -7.30 -0.37 2.61
C VAL A 45 -8.78 -0.21 2.97
N LYS A 46 -9.30 -1.08 3.84
CA LYS A 46 -10.69 -1.00 4.29
C LYS A 46 -10.98 0.30 5.04
N GLU A 47 -10.09 0.67 5.96
CA GLU A 47 -10.26 1.89 6.76
C GLU A 47 -10.14 3.16 5.92
N GLU A 48 -9.16 3.21 5.03
CA GLU A 48 -8.88 4.43 4.28
C GLU A 48 -9.81 4.64 3.08
N VAL A 49 -10.18 3.58 2.38
CA VAL A 49 -10.93 3.71 1.12
C VAL A 49 -12.17 2.80 1.02
N GLY A 50 -12.44 1.98 2.03
CA GLY A 50 -13.66 1.18 2.10
C GLY A 50 -13.69 -0.06 1.21
N LEU A 51 -12.57 -0.47 0.64
CA LEU A 51 -12.51 -1.59 -0.29
C LEU A 51 -12.09 -2.90 0.37
N GLU A 52 -12.65 -3.99 -0.14
CA GLU A 52 -12.17 -5.34 0.15
C GLU A 52 -11.22 -5.77 -0.97
N ILE A 53 -10.10 -6.37 -0.61
CA ILE A 53 -9.07 -6.80 -1.55
C ILE A 53 -8.73 -8.27 -1.36
N LYS A 54 -8.12 -8.88 -2.37
CA LYS A 54 -7.70 -10.27 -2.35
C LYS A 54 -6.38 -10.45 -3.09
N ASN A 55 -5.77 -11.63 -2.95
CA ASN A 55 -4.54 -12.00 -3.64
C ASN A 55 -3.44 -10.97 -3.45
N ILE A 56 -3.16 -10.65 -2.20
CA ILE A 56 -2.13 -9.68 -1.81
C ILE A 56 -0.76 -10.29 -2.09
N GLU A 57 0.06 -9.57 -2.84
CA GLU A 57 1.42 -10.00 -3.17
C GLU A 57 2.42 -8.88 -2.92
N TYR A 58 3.61 -9.27 -2.50
CA TYR A 58 4.74 -8.36 -2.32
C TYR A 58 5.21 -7.82 -3.66
N VAL A 59 5.51 -6.54 -3.72
CA VAL A 59 6.09 -5.88 -4.90
C VAL A 59 7.54 -5.48 -4.63
N THR A 60 7.75 -4.62 -3.64
CA THR A 60 9.08 -4.15 -3.30
C THR A 60 9.11 -3.60 -1.87
N SER A 61 10.28 -3.23 -1.41
CA SER A 61 10.44 -2.57 -0.11
C SER A 61 11.40 -1.41 -0.24
N LEU A 62 11.25 -0.45 0.67
CA LEU A 62 12.16 0.68 0.75
C LEU A 62 12.40 1.04 2.20
N ALA A 63 13.48 1.73 2.46
CA ALA A 63 13.77 2.25 3.79
C ALA A 63 13.82 3.77 3.73
N THR A 64 13.35 4.39 4.79
CA THR A 64 13.42 5.83 4.95
C THR A 64 13.72 6.15 6.41
N ILE A 65 14.02 7.40 6.68
CA ILE A 65 14.25 7.89 8.04
C ILE A 65 13.30 9.06 8.23
N ASP A 66 12.48 9.03 9.28
CA ASP A 66 11.52 10.10 9.53
C ASP A 66 12.21 11.35 10.10
N LYS A 67 11.42 12.40 10.36
CA LYS A 67 11.94 13.68 10.87
C LYS A 67 12.61 13.56 12.23
N GLU A 68 12.27 12.53 12.98
CA GLU A 68 12.81 12.28 14.32
C GLU A 68 14.05 11.38 14.29
N GLY A 69 14.47 10.95 13.10
CA GLY A 69 15.61 10.07 12.93
C GLY A 69 15.30 8.59 13.08
N THR A 70 14.03 8.21 13.10
CA THR A 70 13.62 6.81 13.24
C THR A 70 13.67 6.10 11.90
N PRO A 71 14.38 4.95 11.79
CA PRO A 71 14.36 4.16 10.56
C PRO A 71 12.99 3.52 10.36
N ILE A 72 12.51 3.54 9.12
CA ILE A 72 11.22 2.95 8.74
C ILE A 72 11.44 2.04 7.54
N LEU A 73 10.94 0.80 7.63
CA LEU A 73 10.86 -0.10 6.50
C LEU A 73 9.44 -0.04 5.94
N VAL A 74 9.34 0.26 4.65
CA VAL A 74 8.06 0.26 3.95
C VAL A 74 8.01 -0.95 3.04
N ILE A 75 6.92 -1.70 3.12
CA ILE A 75 6.69 -2.85 2.26
C ILE A 75 5.52 -2.52 1.34
N SER A 76 5.77 -2.53 0.04
CA SER A 76 4.76 -2.23 -0.97
C SER A 76 4.19 -3.52 -1.54
N CYS A 77 2.88 -3.59 -1.59
CA CYS A 77 2.15 -4.76 -2.05
C CYS A 77 1.20 -4.38 -3.19
N MET A 78 0.82 -5.37 -3.96
CA MET A 78 -0.27 -5.28 -4.91
C MET A 78 -1.37 -6.23 -4.51
N ALA A 79 -2.60 -5.94 -4.92
CA ALA A 79 -3.75 -6.77 -4.63
C ALA A 79 -4.81 -6.56 -5.70
N GLU A 80 -5.78 -7.47 -5.74
CA GLU A 80 -6.93 -7.37 -6.61
C GLU A 80 -8.13 -6.83 -5.83
N TRP A 81 -8.92 -5.97 -6.46
CA TRP A 81 -10.19 -5.54 -5.91
C TRP A 81 -11.14 -6.73 -5.83
N GLU A 82 -11.76 -6.93 -4.69
CA GLU A 82 -12.73 -8.01 -4.49
C GLU A 82 -14.14 -7.46 -4.46
N SER A 83 -14.39 -6.45 -3.66
CA SER A 83 -15.71 -5.85 -3.54
C SER A 83 -15.65 -4.48 -2.88
N GLY A 84 -16.76 -3.77 -2.91
CA GLY A 84 -16.93 -2.48 -2.25
C GLY A 84 -16.77 -1.29 -3.19
N ASP A 85 -17.37 -0.18 -2.76
CA ASP A 85 -17.23 1.10 -3.42
C ASP A 85 -16.33 1.99 -2.56
N VAL A 86 -15.62 2.93 -3.19
CA VAL A 86 -14.70 3.80 -2.46
C VAL A 86 -15.45 4.68 -1.49
N VAL A 87 -15.07 4.60 -0.22
CA VAL A 87 -15.54 5.48 0.86
C VAL A 87 -14.28 6.02 1.54
N LEU A 88 -14.00 7.30 1.35
CA LEU A 88 -12.78 7.91 1.86
C LEU A 88 -12.85 8.17 3.37
N GLN A 89 -11.71 7.97 4.04
CA GLN A 89 -11.52 8.43 5.41
C GLN A 89 -11.20 9.93 5.37
N GLU A 90 -12.20 10.75 5.66
CA GLU A 90 -12.13 12.21 5.49
C GLU A 90 -11.00 12.89 6.23
N SER A 91 -10.57 12.34 7.36
CA SER A 91 -9.49 12.94 8.16
C SER A 91 -8.12 12.84 7.49
N GLU A 92 -7.93 11.94 6.54
CA GLU A 92 -6.63 11.70 5.92
C GLU A 92 -6.61 11.92 4.41
N THR A 93 -7.75 11.79 3.74
CA THR A 93 -7.82 11.87 2.28
C THR A 93 -9.08 12.61 1.86
N ASP A 94 -8.95 13.42 0.82
CA ASP A 94 -10.04 14.21 0.27
C ASP A 94 -10.45 13.84 -1.15
N GLN A 95 -9.63 13.08 -1.85
CA GLN A 95 -9.88 12.70 -3.24
C GLN A 95 -9.33 11.32 -3.53
N TYR A 96 -9.88 10.66 -4.54
CA TYR A 96 -9.36 9.41 -5.05
C TYR A 96 -9.47 9.36 -6.57
N ALA A 97 -8.67 8.48 -7.19
CA ALA A 97 -8.75 8.20 -8.62
C ALA A 97 -8.32 6.78 -8.92
N TRP A 98 -9.02 6.15 -9.84
CA TRP A 98 -8.58 4.88 -10.44
C TRP A 98 -7.78 5.22 -11.67
N VAL A 99 -6.49 4.87 -11.68
CA VAL A 99 -5.60 5.22 -12.78
C VAL A 99 -4.75 4.01 -13.16
N SER A 100 -4.39 3.92 -14.43
CA SER A 100 -3.36 3.00 -14.91
C SER A 100 -1.97 3.57 -14.57
N SER A 101 -0.92 2.76 -14.71
CA SER A 101 0.44 3.22 -14.54
C SER A 101 0.79 4.35 -15.52
N GLU A 102 0.25 4.32 -16.72
CA GLU A 102 0.45 5.41 -17.70
C GLU A 102 -0.25 6.69 -17.25
N GLU A 103 -1.50 6.62 -16.84
CA GLU A 103 -2.25 7.78 -16.36
C GLU A 103 -1.63 8.38 -15.10
N ALA A 104 -1.04 7.54 -14.25
CA ALA A 104 -0.41 7.96 -13.00
C ALA A 104 0.76 8.94 -13.24
N LYS A 105 1.40 8.88 -14.38
CA LYS A 105 2.50 9.79 -14.73
C LYS A 105 2.06 11.25 -14.78
N GLY A 106 0.77 11.51 -14.99
CA GLY A 106 0.21 12.86 -14.97
C GLY A 106 -0.20 13.36 -13.59
N TYR A 107 0.00 12.59 -12.55
CA TYR A 107 -0.36 12.94 -11.18
C TYR A 107 0.88 13.29 -10.37
N ASP A 108 0.74 14.24 -9.45
CA ASP A 108 1.82 14.60 -8.52
C ASP A 108 1.89 13.56 -7.40
N LEU A 109 2.52 12.43 -7.70
CA LEU A 109 2.66 11.31 -6.78
C LEU A 109 3.93 11.44 -5.93
N ILE A 110 3.87 10.90 -4.73
CA ILE A 110 5.05 10.76 -3.88
C ILE A 110 6.10 9.95 -4.64
N GLY A 111 7.37 10.36 -4.55
CA GLY A 111 8.47 9.76 -5.31
C GLY A 111 8.57 8.25 -5.15
N GLY A 112 8.75 7.56 -6.25
CA GLY A 112 8.86 6.10 -6.30
C GLY A 112 7.57 5.36 -6.58
N ILE A 113 6.41 5.98 -6.37
CA ILE A 113 5.11 5.30 -6.52
C ILE A 113 4.87 4.85 -7.97
N VAL A 114 5.17 5.70 -8.96
CA VAL A 114 5.01 5.32 -10.37
C VAL A 114 5.86 4.11 -10.71
N ASP A 115 7.10 4.09 -10.24
CA ASP A 115 8.00 2.96 -10.48
C ASP A 115 7.47 1.68 -9.84
N GLU A 116 6.90 1.78 -8.65
CA GLU A 116 6.27 0.65 -7.98
C GLU A 116 5.04 0.14 -8.73
N MET A 117 4.24 1.05 -9.30
CA MET A 117 3.09 0.68 -10.14
C MET A 117 3.55 -0.08 -11.39
N LEU A 118 4.63 0.35 -12.01
CA LEU A 118 5.22 -0.34 -13.15
C LEU A 118 5.71 -1.74 -12.76
N MET A 119 6.31 -1.88 -11.58
CA MET A 119 6.72 -3.18 -11.06
C MET A 119 5.52 -4.10 -10.83
N ALA A 120 4.42 -3.56 -10.31
CA ALA A 120 3.19 -4.32 -10.12
C ALA A 120 2.64 -4.83 -11.45
N ASP A 121 2.67 -3.98 -12.50
CA ASP A 121 2.25 -4.38 -13.84
C ASP A 121 3.13 -5.52 -14.38
N GLU A 122 4.45 -5.44 -14.16
CA GLU A 122 5.37 -6.50 -14.56
C GLU A 122 5.03 -7.83 -13.87
N ARG A 123 4.76 -7.79 -12.56
CA ARG A 123 4.40 -9.00 -11.81
C ARG A 123 3.08 -9.60 -12.26
N ARG A 124 2.10 -8.77 -12.59
CA ARG A 124 0.81 -9.24 -13.13
C ARG A 124 1.00 -10.01 -14.44
N ASN A 125 2.02 -9.66 -15.19
CA ASN A 125 2.38 -10.32 -16.46
C ASN A 125 3.36 -11.47 -16.28
N GLY A 126 3.57 -11.93 -15.04
CA GLY A 126 4.45 -13.05 -14.74
C GLY A 126 5.93 -12.74 -14.74
N ARG A 127 6.31 -11.48 -14.77
CA ARG A 127 7.72 -11.06 -14.73
C ARG A 127 8.13 -10.66 -13.33
N LYS A 128 9.38 -10.91 -12.99
CA LYS A 128 9.98 -10.44 -11.73
C LYS A 128 10.86 -9.25 -12.03
N SER A 129 10.83 -8.26 -11.18
CA SER A 129 11.69 -7.10 -11.33
C SER A 129 12.09 -6.56 -9.95
N GLU A 130 13.22 -5.88 -9.92
CA GLU A 130 13.64 -5.10 -8.78
C GLU A 130 13.39 -3.62 -9.09
N TRP A 131 13.25 -2.82 -8.04
CA TRP A 131 13.02 -1.40 -8.25
C TRP A 131 14.20 -0.77 -8.98
N LYS A 132 13.89 0.00 -10.01
CA LYS A 132 14.86 0.80 -10.75
C LYS A 132 14.28 2.18 -10.94
N LYS A 133 15.12 3.18 -10.78
CA LYS A 133 14.67 4.55 -11.00
C LYS A 133 14.36 4.74 -12.49
N SER A 134 13.15 5.20 -12.78
CA SER A 134 12.78 5.55 -14.16
C SER A 134 13.48 6.82 -14.58
N MET A 135 13.86 6.89 -15.86
CA MET A 135 14.54 8.06 -16.41
C MET A 135 13.58 8.93 -17.22
#